data_8b6711872223f80dca59ecd9fb9e6531
#
_entry.id   8b6711872223f80dca59ecd9fb9e6531
#
_cell.length_a   1.000
_cell.length_b   1.000
_cell.length_c   1.000
_cell.angle_alpha   90.00
_cell.angle_beta   90.00
_cell.angle_gamma   90.00
#
_symmetry.space_group_name_H-M   'P 1'
#
loop_
_entity.id
_entity.type
_entity.pdbx_description
1 polymer ?
#
loop_
_entity_poly.entity_id
_entity_poly.type
_entity_poly.pdbx_seq_one_letter_code
_entity_poly.pdbx_strand_id
1 'polypeptide(L)'
;MFYKMIQRKRDMWYSSSECTIDELISYIVNKGEMRDVQIDAIKTYLYLKIACENKPLWELFSRGYFNNLNVDDLEVKASLREKLQNNPAALALYEYSTLKNEKDEQVSEKLEKAIINEIDNIDFVDIFKKIFYNVSYTDYLFSLPMGAGKTYLMAAFIYLDLYFAVNEPDNNAFAHNFIIFAPSGLKSSVVPSLKTIKKFDPLWILPDPAASDIKRIIKFEILDQNKAEKRSNKTKNPNVQKIAAYQPFDQLIGLVAITNAEKVILDRVEVRDGQLSLFEDSEDEKDRQANELRNLIGKIPNMAIFIDEVHHASTDEIKLRAVVNDWMEKNNTINSVFGFSGTPYLDKAYPVEITKT
;
A
#
# COMPACT_ATOMS: atom_id res chain seq x y z
N MET A 1 -3.49 -15.14 6.68
CA MET A 1 -4.24 -16.20 5.98
C MET A 1 -4.56 -15.81 4.54
N PHE A 2 -5.11 -14.64 4.25
CA PHE A 2 -5.28 -14.14 2.88
C PHE A 2 -3.98 -14.19 2.06
N TYR A 3 -2.85 -13.90 2.70
CA TYR A 3 -1.55 -14.00 2.05
C TYR A 3 -1.30 -15.40 1.43
N LYS A 4 -1.70 -16.49 2.10
CA LYS A 4 -1.52 -17.86 1.52
C LYS A 4 -2.26 -18.03 0.21
N MET A 5 -3.46 -17.42 0.06
CA MET A 5 -4.23 -17.47 -1.20
C MET A 5 -3.52 -16.67 -2.30
N ILE A 6 -3.05 -15.45 -1.96
CA ILE A 6 -2.27 -14.61 -2.88
C ILE A 6 -0.99 -15.33 -3.30
N GLN A 7 -0.24 -15.88 -2.36
CA GLN A 7 1.03 -16.56 -2.60
C GLN A 7 0.88 -17.73 -3.59
N ARG A 8 -0.14 -18.57 -3.41
CA ARG A 8 -0.40 -19.68 -4.34
C ARG A 8 -0.60 -19.20 -5.78
N LYS A 9 -1.42 -18.17 -5.98
CA LYS A 9 -1.67 -17.61 -7.32
C LYS A 9 -0.44 -16.91 -7.88
N ARG A 10 0.30 -16.18 -7.05
CA ARG A 10 1.57 -15.58 -7.41
C ARG A 10 2.57 -16.63 -7.91
N ASP A 11 2.76 -17.69 -7.15
CA ASP A 11 3.74 -18.73 -7.50
C ASP A 11 3.33 -19.49 -8.77
N MET A 12 2.03 -19.72 -8.99
CA MET A 12 1.50 -20.24 -10.26
C MET A 12 1.77 -19.28 -11.42
N TRP A 13 1.54 -17.99 -11.25
CA TRP A 13 1.79 -16.99 -12.28
C TRP A 13 3.29 -16.93 -12.67
N TYR A 14 4.19 -16.92 -11.68
CA TYR A 14 5.63 -16.97 -11.96
C TYR A 14 6.09 -18.24 -12.69
N SER A 15 5.33 -19.32 -12.60
CA SER A 15 5.61 -20.58 -13.31
C SER A 15 4.89 -20.67 -14.66
N SER A 16 4.11 -19.68 -15.04
CA SER A 16 3.32 -19.65 -16.27
C SER A 16 4.00 -18.85 -17.38
N SER A 17 3.54 -19.04 -18.61
CA SER A 17 3.97 -18.22 -19.76
C SER A 17 3.44 -16.77 -19.73
N GLU A 18 2.55 -16.45 -18.78
CA GLU A 18 2.02 -15.09 -18.59
C GLU A 18 3.00 -14.18 -17.82
N CYS A 19 3.98 -14.76 -17.13
CA CYS A 19 5.00 -13.99 -16.43
C CYS A 19 5.99 -13.38 -17.43
N THR A 20 5.97 -12.07 -17.56
CA THR A 20 6.83 -11.31 -18.48
C THR A 20 8.09 -10.75 -17.82
N ILE A 21 8.28 -10.99 -16.51
CA ILE A 21 9.35 -10.39 -15.70
C ILE A 21 10.30 -11.42 -15.09
N ASP A 22 10.31 -12.63 -15.62
CA ASP A 22 11.16 -13.70 -15.10
C ASP A 22 12.66 -13.37 -15.16
N GLU A 23 13.10 -12.72 -16.25
CA GLU A 23 14.48 -12.27 -16.38
C GLU A 23 14.86 -11.22 -15.32
N LEU A 24 13.94 -10.28 -15.00
CA LEU A 24 14.16 -9.28 -13.96
C LEU A 24 14.29 -9.92 -12.58
N ILE A 25 13.41 -10.86 -12.25
CA ILE A 25 13.49 -11.61 -10.99
C ILE A 25 14.77 -12.43 -10.92
N SER A 26 15.13 -13.11 -12.00
CA SER A 26 16.38 -13.86 -12.08
C SER A 26 17.61 -12.96 -11.88
N TYR A 27 17.59 -11.74 -12.46
CA TYR A 27 18.65 -10.76 -12.21
C TYR A 27 18.77 -10.40 -10.73
N ILE A 28 17.63 -10.06 -10.07
CA ILE A 28 17.61 -9.69 -8.63
C ILE A 28 18.15 -10.83 -7.76
N VAL A 29 17.71 -12.06 -8.01
CA VAL A 29 18.16 -13.25 -7.28
C VAL A 29 19.66 -13.47 -7.48
N ASN A 30 20.13 -13.46 -8.73
CA ASN A 30 21.54 -13.71 -9.06
C ASN A 30 22.48 -12.60 -8.56
N LYS A 31 21.98 -11.38 -8.41
CA LYS A 31 22.77 -10.28 -7.84
C LYS A 31 23.12 -10.52 -6.38
N GLY A 32 22.25 -11.21 -5.62
CA GLY A 32 22.52 -11.64 -4.25
C GLY A 32 22.59 -10.53 -3.18
N GLU A 33 22.15 -9.32 -3.51
CA GLU A 33 22.19 -8.17 -2.60
C GLU A 33 20.90 -8.04 -1.77
N MET A 34 19.77 -8.53 -2.30
CA MET A 34 18.48 -8.54 -1.60
C MET A 34 18.33 -9.85 -0.82
N ARG A 35 17.80 -9.78 0.39
CA ARG A 35 17.51 -10.94 1.24
C ARG A 35 16.30 -11.72 0.70
N ASP A 36 16.18 -13.00 0.99
CA ASP A 36 15.07 -13.85 0.53
C ASP A 36 13.70 -13.27 0.84
N VAL A 37 13.51 -12.75 2.05
CA VAL A 37 12.24 -12.10 2.47
C VAL A 37 11.92 -10.83 1.66
N GLN A 38 12.95 -10.11 1.24
CA GLN A 38 12.78 -8.94 0.39
C GLN A 38 12.47 -9.34 -1.05
N ILE A 39 13.10 -10.40 -1.55
CA ILE A 39 12.83 -10.98 -2.87
C ILE A 39 11.39 -11.49 -2.92
N ASP A 40 10.93 -12.19 -1.88
CA ASP A 40 9.54 -12.65 -1.78
C ASP A 40 8.54 -11.50 -1.77
N ALA A 41 8.85 -10.42 -1.03
CA ALA A 41 8.05 -9.20 -1.04
C ALA A 41 8.05 -8.51 -2.42
N ILE A 42 9.18 -8.41 -3.10
CA ILE A 42 9.29 -7.86 -4.46
C ILE A 42 8.46 -8.70 -5.44
N LYS A 43 8.56 -10.03 -5.37
CA LYS A 43 7.75 -10.93 -6.21
C LYS A 43 6.26 -10.71 -5.99
N THR A 44 5.83 -10.60 -4.73
CA THR A 44 4.43 -10.32 -4.41
C THR A 44 3.98 -8.95 -4.91
N TYR A 45 4.82 -7.93 -4.71
CA TYR A 45 4.58 -6.59 -5.19
C TYR A 45 4.37 -6.53 -6.70
N LEU A 46 5.30 -7.07 -7.46
CA LEU A 46 5.23 -7.05 -8.92
C LEU A 46 4.05 -7.91 -9.46
N TYR A 47 3.74 -9.03 -8.82
CA TYR A 47 2.56 -9.82 -9.15
C TYR A 47 1.27 -8.99 -8.99
N LEU A 48 1.12 -8.27 -7.86
CA LEU A 48 -0.04 -7.43 -7.61
C LEU A 48 -0.12 -6.22 -8.56
N LYS A 49 1.02 -5.68 -8.96
CA LYS A 49 1.08 -4.57 -9.93
C LYS A 49 0.78 -5.03 -11.36
N ILE A 50 1.37 -6.13 -11.80
CA ILE A 50 1.32 -6.59 -13.20
C ILE A 50 0.11 -7.49 -13.42
N ALA A 51 0.07 -8.65 -12.76
CA ALA A 51 -0.97 -9.65 -12.99
C ALA A 51 -2.33 -9.22 -12.42
N CYS A 52 -2.33 -8.48 -11.29
CA CYS A 52 -3.55 -7.99 -10.66
C CYS A 52 -3.88 -6.52 -11.00
N GLU A 53 -3.15 -5.90 -11.94
CA GLU A 53 -3.40 -4.54 -12.44
C GLU A 53 -3.49 -3.48 -11.32
N ASN A 54 -2.76 -3.68 -10.22
CA ASN A 54 -2.79 -2.80 -9.04
C ASN A 54 -4.19 -2.58 -8.45
N LYS A 55 -5.11 -3.54 -8.59
CA LYS A 55 -6.48 -3.42 -8.07
C LYS A 55 -6.53 -3.59 -6.55
N PRO A 56 -7.51 -2.97 -5.87
CA PRO A 56 -7.75 -3.17 -4.44
C PRO A 56 -7.99 -4.65 -4.10
N LEU A 57 -7.47 -5.10 -2.96
CA LEU A 57 -7.62 -6.51 -2.54
C LEU A 57 -9.08 -6.93 -2.38
N TRP A 58 -9.95 -6.04 -1.87
CA TRP A 58 -11.37 -6.34 -1.74
C TRP A 58 -12.02 -6.68 -3.09
N GLU A 59 -11.60 -5.99 -4.17
CA GLU A 59 -12.10 -6.24 -5.51
C GLU A 59 -11.60 -7.60 -6.05
N LEU A 60 -10.30 -7.87 -5.89
CA LEU A 60 -9.67 -9.11 -6.34
C LEU A 60 -10.29 -10.33 -5.64
N PHE A 61 -10.47 -10.27 -4.31
CA PHE A 61 -11.13 -11.35 -3.57
C PHE A 61 -12.61 -11.50 -3.95
N SER A 62 -13.34 -10.38 -4.07
CA SER A 62 -14.76 -10.43 -4.45
C SER A 62 -14.99 -11.00 -5.86
N ARG A 63 -14.03 -10.82 -6.76
CA ARG A 63 -14.06 -11.40 -8.11
C ARG A 63 -13.53 -12.83 -8.19
N GLY A 64 -13.09 -13.39 -7.06
CA GLY A 64 -12.54 -14.75 -6.98
C GLY A 64 -11.16 -14.91 -7.61
N TYR A 65 -10.41 -13.83 -7.79
CA TYR A 65 -9.10 -13.87 -8.44
C TYR A 65 -8.11 -14.80 -7.74
N PHE A 66 -8.23 -14.92 -6.43
CA PHE A 66 -7.37 -15.77 -5.61
C PHE A 66 -8.01 -17.11 -5.23
N ASN A 67 -9.17 -17.48 -5.79
CA ASN A 67 -9.82 -18.76 -5.52
C ASN A 67 -8.98 -19.90 -6.09
N ASN A 68 -8.77 -20.92 -5.26
CA ASN A 68 -8.03 -22.12 -5.61
C ASN A 68 -8.88 -23.39 -5.42
N LEU A 69 -10.01 -23.32 -4.70
CA LEU A 69 -10.90 -24.45 -4.50
C LEU A 69 -11.61 -24.81 -5.80
N ASN A 70 -11.54 -26.07 -6.16
CA ASN A 70 -12.44 -26.64 -7.14
C ASN A 70 -13.79 -26.94 -6.47
N VAL A 71 -14.84 -26.30 -6.92
CA VAL A 71 -16.17 -26.42 -6.32
C VAL A 71 -16.70 -27.86 -6.40
N ASP A 72 -16.29 -28.61 -7.41
CA ASP A 72 -16.71 -30.00 -7.60
C ASP A 72 -16.16 -30.96 -6.55
N ASP A 73 -15.02 -30.60 -5.94
CA ASP A 73 -14.35 -31.40 -4.91
C ASP A 73 -14.90 -31.14 -3.49
N LEU A 74 -15.85 -30.19 -3.35
CA LEU A 74 -16.41 -29.85 -2.05
C LEU A 74 -17.43 -30.88 -1.57
N GLU A 75 -17.26 -31.36 -0.33
CA GLU A 75 -18.21 -32.23 0.34
C GLU A 75 -19.42 -31.44 0.91
N VAL A 76 -20.14 -30.74 0.04
CA VAL A 76 -21.30 -29.92 0.38
C VAL A 76 -22.52 -30.34 -0.43
N LYS A 77 -23.73 -29.95 0.00
CA LYS A 77 -24.98 -30.20 -0.73
C LYS A 77 -24.91 -29.62 -2.14
N ALA A 78 -25.51 -30.29 -3.13
CA ALA A 78 -25.51 -29.83 -4.53
C ALA A 78 -26.03 -28.40 -4.69
N SER A 79 -27.07 -28.02 -3.96
CA SER A 79 -27.63 -26.65 -3.97
C SER A 79 -26.65 -25.58 -3.48
N LEU A 80 -25.83 -25.90 -2.48
CA LEU A 80 -24.77 -24.99 -1.97
C LEU A 80 -23.63 -24.92 -2.96
N ARG A 81 -23.25 -26.06 -3.55
CA ARG A 81 -22.20 -26.13 -4.57
C ARG A 81 -22.52 -25.23 -5.77
N GLU A 82 -23.74 -25.28 -6.28
CA GLU A 82 -24.21 -24.41 -7.37
C GLU A 82 -24.13 -22.92 -6.98
N LYS A 83 -24.54 -22.57 -5.77
CA LYS A 83 -24.46 -21.17 -5.28
C LYS A 83 -23.03 -20.67 -5.15
N LEU A 84 -22.10 -21.50 -4.63
CA LEU A 84 -20.68 -21.15 -4.54
C LEU A 84 -20.03 -21.01 -5.92
N GLN A 85 -20.40 -21.86 -6.87
CA GLN A 85 -19.92 -21.79 -8.26
C GLN A 85 -20.36 -20.49 -8.95
N ASN A 86 -21.55 -20.02 -8.68
CA ASN A 86 -22.11 -18.80 -9.26
C ASN A 86 -21.76 -17.51 -8.49
N ASN A 87 -21.11 -17.63 -7.34
CA ASN A 87 -20.70 -16.48 -6.50
C ASN A 87 -19.22 -16.57 -6.12
N PRO A 88 -18.31 -15.97 -6.93
CA PRO A 88 -16.87 -16.01 -6.66
C PRO A 88 -16.46 -15.43 -5.30
N ALA A 89 -17.17 -14.39 -4.82
CA ALA A 89 -16.92 -13.79 -3.52
C ALA A 89 -17.30 -14.75 -2.36
N ALA A 90 -18.44 -15.45 -2.51
CA ALA A 90 -18.83 -16.47 -1.55
C ALA A 90 -17.80 -17.61 -1.49
N LEU A 91 -17.33 -18.07 -2.65
CA LEU A 91 -16.31 -19.11 -2.74
C LEU A 91 -15.00 -18.67 -2.10
N ALA A 92 -14.57 -17.43 -2.34
CA ALA A 92 -13.36 -16.88 -1.73
C ALA A 92 -13.45 -16.83 -0.20
N LEU A 93 -14.60 -16.41 0.34
CA LEU A 93 -14.81 -16.34 1.77
C LEU A 93 -14.95 -17.74 2.40
N TYR A 94 -15.57 -18.68 1.68
CA TYR A 94 -15.64 -20.08 2.09
C TYR A 94 -14.23 -20.69 2.13
N GLU A 95 -13.42 -20.52 1.08
CA GLU A 95 -12.02 -20.98 1.05
C GLU A 95 -11.23 -20.40 2.22
N TYR A 96 -11.36 -19.09 2.46
CA TYR A 96 -10.71 -18.44 3.60
C TYR A 96 -11.10 -19.09 4.94
N SER A 97 -12.39 -19.37 5.14
CA SER A 97 -12.90 -19.95 6.38
C SER A 97 -12.36 -21.36 6.66
N THR A 98 -12.06 -22.12 5.60
CA THR A 98 -11.55 -23.51 5.68
C THR A 98 -10.03 -23.61 5.77
N LEU A 99 -9.30 -22.50 5.54
CA LEU A 99 -7.84 -22.49 5.70
C LEU A 99 -7.45 -22.89 7.13
N LYS A 100 -6.30 -23.51 7.25
CA LYS A 100 -5.74 -23.89 8.55
C LYS A 100 -4.63 -22.93 8.97
N ASN A 101 -4.60 -22.60 10.26
CA ASN A 101 -3.55 -21.81 10.89
C ASN A 101 -2.27 -22.67 11.12
N GLU A 102 -1.27 -22.10 11.77
CA GLU A 102 0.00 -22.79 12.07
C GLU A 102 -0.17 -23.97 13.06
N LYS A 103 -1.27 -24.01 13.81
CA LYS A 103 -1.62 -25.07 14.75
C LYS A 103 -2.53 -26.13 14.14
N ASP A 104 -2.69 -26.13 12.82
CA ASP A 104 -3.61 -27.00 12.07
C ASP A 104 -5.11 -26.80 12.44
N GLU A 105 -5.45 -25.69 13.09
CA GLU A 105 -6.81 -25.34 13.41
C GLU A 105 -7.44 -24.54 12.26
N GLN A 106 -8.71 -24.80 11.97
CA GLN A 106 -9.45 -24.07 10.96
C GLN A 106 -9.61 -22.58 11.35
N VAL A 107 -9.49 -21.68 10.36
CA VAL A 107 -9.55 -20.23 10.58
C VAL A 107 -10.87 -19.82 11.21
N SER A 108 -11.99 -20.32 10.71
CA SER A 108 -13.30 -20.00 11.28
C SER A 108 -14.40 -20.99 10.89
N GLU A 109 -14.65 -22.00 11.74
CA GLU A 109 -15.82 -22.86 11.60
C GLU A 109 -17.15 -22.07 11.67
N LYS A 110 -17.18 -20.98 12.44
CA LYS A 110 -18.38 -20.14 12.57
C LYS A 110 -18.71 -19.48 11.24
N LEU A 111 -17.72 -18.96 10.53
CA LEU A 111 -17.88 -18.33 9.23
C LEU A 111 -18.30 -19.36 8.17
N GLU A 112 -17.66 -20.52 8.15
CA GLU A 112 -18.05 -21.62 7.28
C GLU A 112 -19.52 -22.02 7.47
N LYS A 113 -19.94 -22.24 8.71
CA LYS A 113 -21.33 -22.59 9.06
C LYS A 113 -22.31 -21.49 8.64
N ALA A 114 -21.96 -20.22 8.81
CA ALA A 114 -22.79 -19.11 8.38
C ALA A 114 -22.98 -19.10 6.84
N ILE A 115 -21.89 -19.30 6.08
CA ILE A 115 -21.95 -19.38 4.63
C ILE A 115 -22.81 -20.57 4.17
N ILE A 116 -22.66 -21.74 4.79
CA ILE A 116 -23.45 -22.94 4.45
C ILE A 116 -24.94 -22.72 4.69
N ASN A 117 -25.30 -22.06 5.78
CA ASN A 117 -26.72 -21.94 6.18
C ASN A 117 -27.44 -20.72 5.60
N GLU A 118 -26.71 -19.62 5.34
CA GLU A 118 -27.29 -18.31 5.06
C GLU A 118 -26.71 -17.64 3.80
N ILE A 119 -26.15 -18.40 2.86
CA ILE A 119 -25.46 -17.88 1.66
C ILE A 119 -26.24 -16.81 0.90
N ASP A 120 -27.59 -16.92 0.86
CA ASP A 120 -28.45 -15.99 0.13
C ASP A 120 -28.64 -14.64 0.86
N ASN A 121 -28.34 -14.58 2.16
CA ASN A 121 -28.53 -13.41 3.02
C ASN A 121 -27.25 -12.63 3.25
N ILE A 122 -26.11 -13.08 2.70
CA ILE A 122 -24.80 -12.50 2.95
C ILE A 122 -24.38 -11.62 1.78
N ASP A 123 -24.08 -10.34 2.04
CA ASP A 123 -23.38 -9.47 1.08
C ASP A 123 -21.88 -9.69 1.18
N PHE A 124 -21.37 -10.62 0.38
CA PHE A 124 -19.95 -11.01 0.39
C PHE A 124 -19.03 -9.88 -0.06
N VAL A 125 -19.48 -9.02 -0.98
CA VAL A 125 -18.70 -7.88 -1.46
C VAL A 125 -18.52 -6.84 -0.35
N ASP A 126 -19.60 -6.54 0.39
CA ASP A 126 -19.55 -5.63 1.53
C ASP A 126 -18.67 -6.18 2.64
N ILE A 127 -18.70 -7.49 2.88
CA ILE A 127 -17.79 -8.13 3.85
C ILE A 127 -16.32 -7.91 3.44
N PHE A 128 -15.95 -8.15 2.17
CA PHE A 128 -14.59 -7.91 1.72
C PHE A 128 -14.22 -6.44 1.80
N LYS A 129 -15.10 -5.51 1.42
CA LYS A 129 -14.85 -4.08 1.62
C LYS A 129 -14.56 -3.74 3.08
N LYS A 130 -15.34 -4.28 4.03
CA LYS A 130 -15.11 -4.06 5.47
C LYS A 130 -13.82 -4.68 5.98
N ILE A 131 -13.47 -5.89 5.53
CA ILE A 131 -12.19 -6.54 5.86
C ILE A 131 -11.02 -5.66 5.41
N PHE A 132 -11.11 -5.03 4.25
CA PHE A 132 -10.09 -4.17 3.67
C PHE A 132 -10.37 -2.66 3.89
N TYR A 133 -10.94 -2.31 5.04
CA TYR A 133 -11.11 -0.94 5.56
C TYR A 133 -11.99 0.00 4.73
N ASN A 134 -12.83 -0.48 3.83
CA ASN A 134 -13.70 0.32 2.96
C ASN A 134 -12.99 1.39 2.12
N VAL A 135 -11.71 1.21 1.82
CA VAL A 135 -10.96 2.17 1.01
C VAL A 135 -11.23 1.97 -0.48
N SER A 136 -11.23 3.06 -1.24
CA SER A 136 -11.45 3.06 -2.69
C SER A 136 -10.16 2.92 -3.51
N TYR A 137 -9.02 3.00 -2.85
CA TYR A 137 -7.68 2.90 -3.45
C TYR A 137 -7.02 1.56 -3.10
N THR A 138 -5.95 1.25 -3.78
CA THR A 138 -5.10 0.09 -3.48
C THR A 138 -4.37 0.30 -2.17
N ASP A 139 -4.58 -0.58 -1.20
CA ASP A 139 -3.98 -0.53 0.14
C ASP A 139 -3.38 -1.89 0.49
N TYR A 140 -2.05 -1.94 0.64
CA TYR A 140 -1.31 -3.16 0.95
C TYR A 140 -0.46 -2.97 2.21
N LEU A 141 -0.41 -4.02 3.04
CA LEU A 141 0.47 -4.05 4.21
C LEU A 141 1.56 -5.10 4.01
N PHE A 142 2.81 -4.65 4.07
CA PHE A 142 3.99 -5.51 4.09
C PHE A 142 4.48 -5.68 5.52
N SER A 143 4.27 -6.88 6.07
CA SER A 143 4.77 -7.25 7.39
C SER A 143 6.09 -7.99 7.23
N LEU A 144 7.17 -7.40 7.73
CA LEU A 144 8.50 -7.98 7.69
C LEU A 144 9.13 -7.90 9.09
N PRO A 145 9.94 -8.89 9.49
CA PRO A 145 10.62 -8.86 10.78
C PRO A 145 11.45 -7.59 10.99
N MET A 146 11.65 -7.21 12.24
CA MET A 146 12.60 -6.15 12.57
C MET A 146 13.98 -6.50 12.01
N GLY A 147 14.65 -5.52 11.40
CA GLY A 147 15.96 -5.75 10.78
C GLY A 147 15.92 -6.39 9.38
N ALA A 148 14.75 -6.76 8.85
CA ALA A 148 14.63 -7.31 7.49
C ALA A 148 14.94 -6.30 6.37
N GLY A 149 15.12 -5.01 6.69
CA GLY A 149 15.48 -3.98 5.72
C GLY A 149 14.29 -3.38 4.99
N LYS A 150 13.21 -3.06 5.70
CA LYS A 150 12.01 -2.41 5.16
C LYS A 150 12.32 -1.19 4.30
N THR A 151 13.25 -0.33 4.76
CA THR A 151 13.63 0.90 4.03
C THR A 151 14.32 0.61 2.70
N TYR A 152 15.10 -0.47 2.61
CA TYR A 152 15.66 -0.95 1.35
C TYR A 152 14.57 -1.47 0.40
N LEU A 153 13.57 -2.13 0.96
CA LEU A 153 12.43 -2.61 0.18
C LEU A 153 11.60 -1.45 -0.37
N MET A 154 11.37 -0.39 0.42
CA MET A 154 10.73 0.85 -0.07
C MET A 154 11.51 1.44 -1.24
N ALA A 155 12.85 1.51 -1.13
CA ALA A 155 13.70 1.98 -2.22
C ALA A 155 13.55 1.09 -3.46
N ALA A 156 13.57 -0.23 -3.30
CA ALA A 156 13.38 -1.16 -4.39
C ALA A 156 12.04 -0.94 -5.10
N PHE A 157 10.94 -0.77 -4.36
CA PHE A 157 9.61 -0.49 -4.95
C PHE A 157 9.58 0.83 -5.73
N ILE A 158 10.22 1.90 -5.20
CA ILE A 158 10.32 3.18 -5.92
C ILE A 158 11.04 3.02 -7.26
N TYR A 159 12.18 2.35 -7.26
CA TYR A 159 12.96 2.15 -8.50
C TYR A 159 12.22 1.25 -9.50
N LEU A 160 11.54 0.19 -9.03
CA LEU A 160 10.76 -0.71 -9.87
C LEU A 160 9.54 0.00 -10.47
N ASP A 161 8.77 0.75 -9.66
CA ASP A 161 7.64 1.53 -10.19
C ASP A 161 8.09 2.53 -11.25
N LEU A 162 9.16 3.28 -10.99
CA LEU A 162 9.67 4.25 -11.95
C LEU A 162 10.21 3.58 -13.23
N TYR A 163 10.84 2.42 -13.10
CA TYR A 163 11.29 1.64 -14.24
C TYR A 163 10.14 1.28 -15.18
N PHE A 164 9.07 0.70 -14.62
CA PHE A 164 7.90 0.36 -15.43
C PHE A 164 7.15 1.61 -15.91
N ALA A 165 6.97 2.63 -15.08
CA ALA A 165 6.29 3.87 -15.46
C ALA A 165 6.97 4.59 -16.65
N VAL A 166 8.30 4.53 -16.73
CA VAL A 166 9.06 5.13 -17.85
C VAL A 166 8.97 4.26 -19.12
N ASN A 167 9.00 2.94 -18.97
CA ASN A 167 8.99 2.03 -20.11
C ASN A 167 7.56 1.70 -20.60
N GLU A 168 6.57 1.85 -19.74
CA GLU A 168 5.16 1.58 -20.03
C GLU A 168 4.29 2.78 -19.61
N PRO A 169 4.42 3.95 -20.26
CA PRO A 169 3.79 5.19 -19.79
C PRO A 169 2.25 5.16 -19.77
N ASP A 170 1.64 4.27 -20.54
CA ASP A 170 0.18 4.07 -20.55
C ASP A 170 -0.31 3.10 -19.45
N ASN A 171 0.60 2.46 -18.71
CA ASN A 171 0.28 1.52 -17.65
C ASN A 171 0.13 2.24 -16.31
N ASN A 172 -1.11 2.50 -15.92
CA ASN A 172 -1.43 3.19 -14.67
C ASN A 172 -1.22 2.34 -13.40
N ALA A 173 -0.76 1.09 -13.52
CA ALA A 173 -0.49 0.26 -12.35
C ALA A 173 0.72 0.76 -11.54
N PHE A 174 1.68 1.44 -12.19
CA PHE A 174 2.92 1.89 -11.58
C PHE A 174 2.88 3.37 -11.21
N ALA A 175 3.37 3.70 -10.02
CA ALA A 175 3.38 5.06 -9.53
C ALA A 175 4.49 5.90 -10.17
N HIS A 176 4.22 7.19 -10.36
CA HIS A 176 5.17 8.16 -10.88
C HIS A 176 5.87 8.94 -9.77
N ASN A 177 5.20 9.16 -8.65
CA ASN A 177 5.67 9.98 -7.55
C ASN A 177 5.39 9.29 -6.22
N PHE A 178 6.16 9.64 -5.20
CA PHE A 178 6.14 8.93 -3.92
C PHE A 178 6.15 9.91 -2.76
N ILE A 179 5.32 9.62 -1.76
CA ILE A 179 5.43 10.25 -0.46
C ILE A 179 5.64 9.17 0.61
N ILE A 180 6.61 9.39 1.49
CA ILE A 180 6.97 8.48 2.57
C ILE A 180 6.65 9.15 3.89
N PHE A 181 5.75 8.55 4.65
CA PHE A 181 5.45 8.96 6.01
C PHE A 181 6.32 8.16 6.99
N ALA A 182 7.29 8.85 7.58
CA ALA A 182 8.09 8.29 8.65
C ALA A 182 7.31 8.33 9.99
N PRO A 183 7.64 7.47 10.96
CA PRO A 183 6.94 7.40 12.24
C PRO A 183 6.88 8.75 12.96
N SER A 184 5.72 9.07 13.54
CA SER A 184 5.50 10.25 14.36
C SER A 184 6.36 10.21 15.63
N GLY A 185 6.80 11.39 16.10
CA GLY A 185 7.58 11.52 17.34
C GLY A 185 9.09 11.25 17.23
N LEU A 186 9.59 10.72 16.11
CA LEU A 186 11.01 10.46 15.91
C LEU A 186 11.59 11.41 14.85
N LYS A 187 11.96 12.64 15.24
CA LYS A 187 12.75 13.53 14.37
C LYS A 187 14.01 12.85 13.81
N SER A 188 14.46 11.78 14.48
CA SER A 188 15.61 10.95 14.10
C SER A 188 15.31 9.92 13.02
N SER A 189 14.06 9.63 12.66
CA SER A 189 13.71 8.57 11.70
C SER A 189 13.66 9.04 10.24
N VAL A 190 13.23 10.28 9.98
CA VAL A 190 13.11 10.84 8.61
C VAL A 190 14.47 10.86 7.90
N VAL A 191 15.50 11.38 8.56
CA VAL A 191 16.83 11.54 7.96
C VAL A 191 17.54 10.21 7.70
N PRO A 192 17.56 9.24 8.63
CA PRO A 192 18.11 7.91 8.36
C PRO A 192 17.39 7.16 7.24
N SER A 193 16.06 7.16 7.23
CA SER A 193 15.24 6.53 6.17
C SER A 193 15.56 7.14 4.82
N LEU A 194 15.56 8.46 4.72
CA LEU A 194 15.96 9.16 3.50
C LEU A 194 17.38 8.79 3.06
N LYS A 195 18.35 8.79 3.99
CA LYS A 195 19.74 8.45 3.65
C LYS A 195 19.84 7.05 3.06
N THR A 196 19.12 6.10 3.61
CA THR A 196 19.08 4.73 3.11
C THR A 196 18.49 4.67 1.70
N ILE A 197 17.33 5.31 1.47
CA ILE A 197 16.68 5.32 0.16
C ILE A 197 17.54 6.04 -0.88
N LYS A 198 18.12 7.19 -0.54
CA LYS A 198 19.00 7.95 -1.44
C LYS A 198 20.31 7.23 -1.77
N LYS A 199 20.83 6.41 -0.85
CA LYS A 199 22.05 5.63 -1.04
C LYS A 199 21.79 4.24 -1.61
N PHE A 200 20.54 3.86 -1.80
CA PHE A 200 20.21 2.59 -2.41
C PHE A 200 20.87 2.47 -3.79
N ASP A 201 21.51 1.35 -4.02
CA ASP A 201 22.10 1.07 -5.32
C ASP A 201 21.08 0.36 -6.21
N PRO A 202 20.56 1.03 -7.24
CA PRO A 202 19.57 0.42 -8.12
C PRO A 202 20.09 -0.80 -8.89
N LEU A 203 21.41 -0.98 -8.98
CA LEU A 203 22.02 -2.18 -9.58
C LEU A 203 21.71 -3.47 -8.79
N TRP A 204 21.16 -3.35 -7.57
CA TRP A 204 20.68 -4.52 -6.84
C TRP A 204 19.44 -5.15 -7.47
N ILE A 205 18.65 -4.34 -8.19
CA ILE A 205 17.35 -4.75 -8.70
C ILE A 205 17.13 -4.47 -10.19
N LEU A 206 17.92 -3.60 -10.80
CA LEU A 206 17.82 -3.24 -12.22
C LEU A 206 19.20 -3.32 -12.87
N PRO A 207 19.32 -3.88 -14.09
CA PRO A 207 20.57 -3.82 -14.84
C PRO A 207 20.82 -2.40 -15.42
N ASP A 208 22.08 -2.06 -15.73
CA ASP A 208 22.38 -0.88 -16.55
C ASP A 208 21.97 -1.14 -18.01
N PRO A 209 21.54 -0.09 -18.73
CA PRO A 209 21.48 1.33 -18.36
C PRO A 209 20.25 1.73 -17.51
N ALA A 210 19.26 0.86 -17.34
CA ALA A 210 18.01 1.17 -16.65
C ALA A 210 18.24 1.71 -15.23
N ALA A 211 19.12 1.08 -14.43
CA ALA A 211 19.46 1.52 -13.09
C ALA A 211 19.94 2.98 -13.06
N SER A 212 20.86 3.34 -13.96
CA SER A 212 21.43 4.68 -14.08
C SER A 212 20.41 5.71 -14.57
N ASP A 213 19.55 5.32 -15.51
CA ASP A 213 18.52 6.19 -16.07
C ASP A 213 17.47 6.55 -15.03
N ILE A 214 16.96 5.56 -14.30
CA ILE A 214 15.99 5.80 -13.22
C ILE A 214 16.62 6.65 -12.11
N LYS A 215 17.87 6.39 -11.73
CA LYS A 215 18.57 7.18 -10.70
C LYS A 215 18.66 8.66 -11.06
N ARG A 216 18.77 9.02 -12.35
CA ARG A 216 18.83 10.40 -12.83
C ARG A 216 17.52 11.16 -12.71
N ILE A 217 16.39 10.51 -12.83
CA ILE A 217 15.09 11.18 -12.78
C ILE A 217 14.58 11.39 -11.35
N ILE A 218 15.11 10.65 -10.37
CA ILE A 218 14.65 10.76 -8.98
C ILE A 218 15.05 12.09 -8.35
N LYS A 219 14.06 12.76 -7.73
CA LYS A 219 14.19 14.03 -7.02
C LYS A 219 13.77 13.81 -5.57
N PHE A 220 14.70 13.98 -4.64
CA PHE A 220 14.44 13.77 -3.21
C PHE A 220 14.13 15.08 -2.49
N GLU A 221 13.01 15.12 -1.76
CA GLU A 221 12.62 16.25 -0.92
C GLU A 221 12.34 15.81 0.52
N ILE A 222 12.89 16.58 1.47
CA ILE A 222 12.59 16.43 2.90
C ILE A 222 11.63 17.51 3.33
N LEU A 223 10.46 17.13 3.83
CA LEU A 223 9.40 18.04 4.26
C LEU A 223 9.27 18.04 5.79
N ASP A 224 10.38 18.20 6.49
CA ASP A 224 10.46 18.18 7.95
C ASP A 224 10.72 19.56 8.59
N GLN A 225 10.89 20.59 7.77
CA GLN A 225 11.25 21.91 8.28
C GLN A 225 10.14 22.45 9.18
N ASN A 226 10.54 22.77 10.41
CA ASN A 226 9.74 23.58 11.31
C ASN A 226 9.80 25.04 10.87
N LYS A 227 8.82 25.87 11.27
CA LYS A 227 8.74 27.30 10.97
C LYS A 227 10.12 27.95 11.01
N ALA A 228 10.46 28.70 9.97
CA ALA A 228 11.48 29.73 10.09
C ALA A 228 11.07 30.69 11.22
N GLU A 229 12.00 30.98 12.15
CA GLU A 229 11.78 31.97 13.20
C GLU A 229 11.23 33.26 12.61
N LYS A 230 10.23 33.84 13.31
CA LYS A 230 9.50 35.04 12.96
C LYS A 230 10.39 36.13 12.37
N ARG A 231 10.27 36.43 11.09
CA ARG A 231 10.85 37.66 10.50
C ARG A 231 9.97 38.44 9.52
N SER A 232 8.75 38.03 9.22
CA SER A 232 7.76 38.89 8.56
C SER A 232 6.36 38.29 8.58
N ASN A 233 5.31 39.11 8.44
CA ASN A 233 3.90 38.72 8.37
C ASN A 233 3.53 37.95 7.07
N LYS A 234 4.52 37.43 6.33
CA LYS A 234 4.37 36.63 5.10
C LYS A 234 5.35 35.45 5.11
N THR A 235 5.42 34.71 6.19
CA THR A 235 6.24 33.48 6.21
C THR A 235 5.56 32.38 5.39
N LYS A 236 6.05 32.17 4.17
CA LYS A 236 5.67 31.02 3.36
C LYS A 236 6.19 29.76 4.05
N ASN A 237 5.35 28.73 4.14
CA ASN A 237 5.76 27.43 4.64
C ASN A 237 6.89 26.86 3.73
N PRO A 238 8.10 26.61 4.25
CA PRO A 238 9.22 26.17 3.42
C PRO A 238 8.98 24.78 2.79
N ASN A 239 8.17 23.92 3.43
CA ASN A 239 7.81 22.62 2.86
C ASN A 239 6.87 22.79 1.65
N VAL A 240 5.93 23.74 1.72
CA VAL A 240 5.07 24.09 0.59
C VAL A 240 5.89 24.63 -0.58
N GLN A 241 6.89 25.47 -0.32
CA GLN A 241 7.75 26.02 -1.39
C GLN A 241 8.54 24.93 -2.11
N LYS A 242 9.04 23.91 -1.40
CA LYS A 242 9.73 22.77 -2.00
C LYS A 242 8.85 22.02 -3.00
N ILE A 243 7.62 21.70 -2.61
CA ILE A 243 6.68 21.01 -3.51
C ILE A 243 6.19 21.93 -4.63
N ALA A 244 5.89 23.20 -4.34
CA ALA A 244 5.43 24.17 -5.32
C ALA A 244 6.47 24.44 -6.44
N ALA A 245 7.76 24.23 -6.17
CA ALA A 245 8.83 24.36 -7.16
C ALA A 245 8.72 23.37 -8.32
N TYR A 246 7.95 22.29 -8.16
CA TYR A 246 7.69 21.27 -9.20
C TYR A 246 6.45 21.55 -10.04
N GLN A 247 5.71 22.62 -9.77
CA GLN A 247 4.55 22.99 -10.59
C GLN A 247 4.96 23.51 -11.98
N PRO A 248 4.16 23.21 -13.03
CA PRO A 248 2.95 22.42 -13.05
C PRO A 248 3.24 20.91 -12.88
N PHE A 249 2.33 20.16 -12.23
CA PHE A 249 2.56 18.76 -11.88
C PHE A 249 2.23 17.76 -12.99
N ASP A 250 1.61 18.19 -14.09
CA ASP A 250 1.02 17.30 -15.11
C ASP A 250 2.00 16.28 -15.70
N GLN A 251 3.28 16.62 -15.74
CA GLN A 251 4.35 15.74 -16.25
C GLN A 251 5.36 15.35 -15.15
N LEU A 252 4.99 15.54 -13.88
CA LEU A 252 5.89 15.25 -12.79
C LEU A 252 6.08 13.74 -12.62
N ILE A 253 7.32 13.30 -12.74
CA ILE A 253 7.75 11.94 -12.47
C ILE A 253 9.06 11.94 -11.66
N GLY A 254 9.20 10.99 -10.77
CA GLY A 254 10.41 10.76 -9.98
C GLY A 254 10.50 11.60 -8.71
N LEU A 255 9.46 12.32 -8.29
CA LEU A 255 9.48 12.99 -6.98
C LEU A 255 9.35 11.96 -5.86
N VAL A 256 10.29 11.98 -4.93
CA VAL A 256 10.29 11.19 -3.68
C VAL A 256 10.34 12.15 -2.51
N ALA A 257 9.19 12.39 -1.88
CA ALA A 257 9.08 13.28 -0.73
C ALA A 257 9.02 12.45 0.56
N ILE A 258 9.73 12.87 1.60
CA ILE A 258 9.69 12.25 2.93
C ILE A 258 9.25 13.28 3.96
N THR A 259 8.28 12.89 4.79
CA THR A 259 7.74 13.73 5.86
C THR A 259 7.25 12.89 7.04
N ASN A 260 6.83 13.55 8.10
CA ASN A 260 6.07 12.93 9.19
C ASN A 260 4.58 13.13 8.94
N ALA A 261 3.75 12.17 9.35
CA ALA A 261 2.29 12.25 9.23
C ALA A 261 1.72 13.53 9.87
N GLU A 262 2.28 13.98 11.00
CA GLU A 262 1.90 15.22 11.70
C GLU A 262 1.95 16.50 10.84
N LYS A 263 2.71 16.49 9.73
CA LYS A 263 2.81 17.65 8.83
C LYS A 263 1.60 17.81 7.91
N VAL A 264 0.82 16.77 7.74
CA VAL A 264 -0.37 16.74 6.88
C VAL A 264 -1.66 16.42 7.65
N ILE A 265 -1.53 15.86 8.86
CA ILE A 265 -2.65 15.59 9.76
C ILE A 265 -3.01 16.87 10.52
N LEU A 266 -4.31 17.13 10.62
CA LEU A 266 -4.85 18.20 11.47
C LEU A 266 -5.16 17.64 12.85
N ASP A 267 -4.92 18.44 13.90
CA ASP A 267 -5.23 18.03 15.28
C ASP A 267 -6.74 17.86 15.54
N ARG A 268 -7.59 18.42 14.67
CA ARG A 268 -9.04 18.37 14.78
C ARG A 268 -9.66 17.45 13.72
N VAL A 269 -9.66 16.15 13.97
CA VAL A 269 -10.51 15.19 13.28
C VAL A 269 -11.55 14.68 14.26
N GLU A 270 -12.81 15.05 14.09
CA GLU A 270 -13.92 14.43 14.83
C GLU A 270 -14.40 13.19 14.10
N VAL A 271 -14.52 12.09 14.84
CA VAL A 271 -15.15 10.85 14.38
C VAL A 271 -16.65 10.96 14.69
N ARG A 272 -17.48 11.12 13.68
CA ARG A 272 -18.94 11.02 13.80
C ARG A 272 -19.41 9.80 13.01
N ASP A 273 -20.12 8.89 13.68
CA ASP A 273 -20.80 7.73 13.09
C ASP A 273 -19.93 6.86 12.17
N GLY A 274 -18.63 6.71 12.49
CA GLY A 274 -17.69 5.91 11.70
C GLY A 274 -17.23 6.58 10.40
N GLN A 275 -17.67 7.80 10.10
CA GLN A 275 -17.14 8.63 9.03
C GLN A 275 -16.25 9.74 9.60
N LEU A 276 -15.06 9.89 9.02
CA LEU A 276 -14.12 10.95 9.34
C LEU A 276 -14.47 12.18 8.50
N SER A 277 -14.85 13.29 9.14
CA SER A 277 -14.99 14.57 8.46
C SER A 277 -13.90 15.54 8.90
N LEU A 278 -13.29 16.22 7.93
CA LEU A 278 -12.32 17.28 8.15
C LEU A 278 -13.09 18.62 8.22
N PHE A 279 -13.03 19.32 9.38
CA PHE A 279 -13.69 20.62 9.52
C PHE A 279 -12.74 21.76 9.14
N GLU A 280 -13.27 22.72 8.38
CA GLU A 280 -12.53 23.89 7.89
C GLU A 280 -12.59 25.12 8.82
N ASP A 281 -13.30 25.09 9.95
CA ASP A 281 -13.60 26.28 10.74
C ASP A 281 -12.66 26.52 11.94
N SER A 282 -12.10 27.72 11.98
CA SER A 282 -11.18 28.37 12.95
C SER A 282 -9.71 27.95 12.85
N GLU A 283 -8.99 28.66 12.01
CA GLU A 283 -7.59 28.44 11.67
C GLU A 283 -6.62 28.99 12.72
N ASP A 284 -6.01 28.08 13.51
CA ASP A 284 -4.68 28.33 14.01
C ASP A 284 -3.66 28.30 12.84
N GLU A 285 -2.62 29.13 12.90
CA GLU A 285 -1.63 29.25 11.82
C GLU A 285 -0.94 27.91 11.49
N LYS A 286 -0.89 26.95 12.44
CA LYS A 286 -0.38 25.59 12.23
C LYS A 286 -1.32 24.77 11.34
N ASP A 287 -2.62 24.87 11.56
CA ASP A 287 -3.63 24.14 10.79
C ASP A 287 -3.67 24.65 9.34
N ARG A 288 -3.53 25.98 9.15
CA ARG A 288 -3.44 26.56 7.82
C ARG A 288 -2.22 26.08 7.05
N GLN A 289 -1.05 25.96 7.70
CA GLN A 289 0.17 25.47 7.06
C GLN A 289 0.10 23.97 6.72
N ALA A 290 -0.51 23.17 7.60
CA ALA A 290 -0.75 21.75 7.33
C ALA A 290 -1.75 21.57 6.19
N ASN A 291 -2.82 22.38 6.16
CA ASN A 291 -3.79 22.40 5.08
C ASN A 291 -3.16 22.78 3.74
N GLU A 292 -2.32 23.83 3.71
CA GLU A 292 -1.65 24.27 2.48
C GLU A 292 -0.74 23.17 1.92
N LEU A 293 0.08 22.53 2.77
CA LEU A 293 0.96 21.43 2.36
C LEU A 293 0.14 20.22 1.90
N ARG A 294 -0.87 19.83 2.68
CA ARG A 294 -1.76 18.71 2.36
C ARG A 294 -2.46 18.91 1.02
N ASN A 295 -3.05 20.07 0.78
CA ASN A 295 -3.73 20.37 -0.47
C ASN A 295 -2.78 20.40 -1.67
N LEU A 296 -1.54 20.77 -1.47
CA LEU A 296 -0.55 20.78 -2.54
C LEU A 296 -0.06 19.37 -2.86
N ILE A 297 0.23 18.56 -1.85
CA ILE A 297 0.63 17.15 -2.01
C ILE A 297 -0.48 16.36 -2.72
N GLY A 298 -1.74 16.57 -2.34
CA GLY A 298 -2.88 15.89 -2.95
C GLY A 298 -3.08 16.17 -4.45
N LYS A 299 -2.37 17.15 -5.02
CA LYS A 299 -2.37 17.46 -6.47
C LYS A 299 -1.25 16.75 -7.25
N ILE A 300 -0.33 16.08 -6.57
CA ILE A 300 0.75 15.35 -7.22
C ILE A 300 0.16 14.12 -7.92
N PRO A 301 0.34 13.98 -9.25
CA PRO A 301 -0.31 12.91 -10.00
C PRO A 301 0.33 11.55 -9.73
N ASN A 302 -0.46 10.51 -9.85
CA ASN A 302 -0.07 9.10 -9.82
C ASN A 302 0.92 8.80 -8.68
N MET A 303 0.47 9.08 -7.45
CA MET A 303 1.30 9.06 -6.25
C MET A 303 1.13 7.76 -5.47
N ALA A 304 2.24 7.08 -5.16
CA ALA A 304 2.25 6.03 -4.14
C ALA A 304 2.60 6.63 -2.77
N ILE A 305 1.90 6.14 -1.75
CA ILE A 305 2.10 6.54 -0.36
C ILE A 305 2.72 5.37 0.40
N PHE A 306 3.87 5.60 1.01
CA PHE A 306 4.54 4.64 1.88
C PHE A 306 4.43 5.09 3.33
N ILE A 307 3.96 4.20 4.21
CA ILE A 307 3.81 4.45 5.63
C ILE A 307 4.73 3.49 6.38
N ASP A 308 5.79 4.04 6.98
CA ASP A 308 6.75 3.25 7.75
C ASP A 308 6.26 3.07 9.19
N GLU A 309 6.47 1.88 9.74
CA GLU A 309 6.04 1.47 11.08
C GLU A 309 4.53 1.67 11.32
N VAL A 310 3.71 1.11 10.44
CA VAL A 310 2.26 1.07 10.62
C VAL A 310 1.94 0.26 11.88
N HIS A 311 1.48 0.95 12.91
CA HIS A 311 0.97 0.34 14.13
C HIS A 311 -0.55 0.44 14.09
N HIS A 312 -1.21 -0.66 13.71
CA HIS A 312 -2.67 -0.70 13.55
C HIS A 312 -3.39 -0.09 14.74
N ALA A 313 -4.32 0.82 14.46
CA ALA A 313 -5.16 1.52 15.42
C ALA A 313 -4.51 2.69 16.21
N SER A 314 -3.40 3.27 15.77
CA SER A 314 -3.02 4.59 16.29
C SER A 314 -3.98 5.68 15.79
N THR A 315 -4.27 6.68 16.62
CA THR A 315 -5.12 7.82 16.23
C THR A 315 -4.56 8.53 14.98
N ASP A 316 -3.24 8.59 14.84
CA ASP A 316 -2.57 9.24 13.72
C ASP A 316 -2.75 8.47 12.41
N GLU A 317 -2.79 7.13 12.44
CA GLU A 317 -3.05 6.32 11.26
C GLU A 317 -4.48 6.50 10.74
N ILE A 318 -5.46 6.54 11.65
CA ILE A 318 -6.86 6.81 11.30
C ILE A 318 -6.99 8.19 10.64
N LYS A 319 -6.33 9.21 11.19
CA LYS A 319 -6.29 10.55 10.63
C LYS A 319 -5.59 10.59 9.28
N LEU A 320 -4.48 9.87 9.11
CA LEU A 320 -3.77 9.79 7.84
C LEU A 320 -4.62 9.12 6.75
N ARG A 321 -5.35 8.06 7.08
CA ARG A 321 -6.31 7.42 6.15
C ARG A 321 -7.40 8.41 5.71
N ALA A 322 -7.88 9.27 6.60
CA ALA A 322 -8.84 10.31 6.24
C ALA A 322 -8.24 11.33 5.25
N VAL A 323 -6.98 11.73 5.44
CA VAL A 323 -6.26 12.60 4.50
C VAL A 323 -6.13 11.94 3.13
N VAL A 324 -5.76 10.67 3.09
CA VAL A 324 -5.61 9.92 1.83
C VAL A 324 -6.95 9.76 1.10
N ASN A 325 -8.03 9.49 1.83
CA ASN A 325 -9.39 9.45 1.27
C ASN A 325 -9.78 10.80 0.66
N ASP A 326 -9.52 11.90 1.37
CA ASP A 326 -9.77 13.27 0.86
C ASP A 326 -8.99 13.55 -0.44
N TRP A 327 -7.74 13.13 -0.53
CA TRP A 327 -6.94 13.25 -1.76
C TRP A 327 -7.52 12.42 -2.91
N MET A 328 -7.97 11.19 -2.61
CA MET A 328 -8.57 10.31 -3.60
C MET A 328 -9.90 10.88 -4.12
N GLU A 329 -10.77 11.35 -3.22
CA GLU A 329 -12.08 11.91 -3.57
C GLU A 329 -11.97 13.22 -4.37
N LYS A 330 -11.05 14.11 -3.99
CA LYS A 330 -10.91 15.43 -4.62
C LYS A 330 -10.15 15.40 -5.94
N ASN A 331 -9.10 14.60 -6.02
CA ASN A 331 -8.14 14.71 -7.12
C ASN A 331 -7.90 13.38 -7.86
N ASN A 332 -8.31 12.24 -7.30
CA ASN A 332 -8.03 10.89 -7.84
C ASN A 332 -6.55 10.67 -8.20
N THR A 333 -5.65 11.17 -7.36
CA THR A 333 -4.19 11.19 -7.65
C THR A 333 -3.43 10.03 -7.02
N ILE A 334 -4.10 9.22 -6.17
CA ILE A 334 -3.43 8.14 -5.43
C ILE A 334 -3.38 6.88 -6.29
N ASN A 335 -2.18 6.40 -6.55
CA ASN A 335 -1.94 5.12 -7.19
C ASN A 335 -2.13 3.96 -6.19
N SER A 336 -1.49 4.05 -5.04
CA SER A 336 -1.52 2.99 -4.02
C SER A 336 -0.99 3.48 -2.68
N VAL A 337 -1.38 2.77 -1.63
CA VAL A 337 -0.87 2.97 -0.26
C VAL A 337 -0.19 1.69 0.20
N PHE A 338 1.01 1.81 0.71
CA PHE A 338 1.79 0.68 1.24
C PHE A 338 2.18 0.93 2.68
N GLY A 339 1.63 0.12 3.57
CA GLY A 339 2.06 0.06 4.96
C GLY A 339 3.25 -0.90 5.12
N PHE A 340 4.21 -0.55 5.97
CA PHE A 340 5.32 -1.40 6.37
C PHE A 340 5.33 -1.55 7.87
N SER A 341 5.35 -2.78 8.38
CA SER A 341 5.36 -3.05 9.82
C SER A 341 6.36 -4.14 10.17
N GLY A 342 7.00 -3.99 11.33
CA GLY A 342 7.83 -5.04 11.94
C GLY A 342 7.07 -5.84 13.00
N THR A 343 5.94 -5.33 13.47
CA THR A 343 5.10 -5.94 14.50
C THR A 343 3.64 -5.82 14.08
N PRO A 344 3.12 -6.77 13.28
CA PRO A 344 1.78 -6.67 12.71
C PRO A 344 0.64 -6.85 13.72
N TYR A 345 0.94 -7.20 14.96
CA TYR A 345 -0.07 -7.56 15.97
C TYR A 345 -0.17 -6.51 17.07
N LEU A 346 -1.24 -5.73 17.04
CA LEU A 346 -1.83 -5.15 18.25
C LEU A 346 -3.12 -5.93 18.55
N ASP A 347 -3.35 -6.23 19.81
CA ASP A 347 -4.26 -7.21 20.41
C ASP A 347 -5.72 -7.30 19.91
N LYS A 348 -6.17 -6.56 18.91
CA LYS A 348 -7.58 -6.59 18.45
C LYS A 348 -7.81 -6.33 16.96
N ALA A 349 -6.79 -6.14 16.15
CA ALA A 349 -6.96 -5.95 14.71
C ALA A 349 -6.49 -7.20 13.95
N TYR A 350 -7.26 -7.64 12.97
CA TYR A 350 -6.84 -8.69 12.04
C TYR A 350 -6.13 -8.00 10.85
N PRO A 351 -4.80 -7.89 10.84
CA PRO A 351 -4.10 -7.29 9.73
C PRO A 351 -4.24 -8.16 8.49
N VAL A 352 -4.50 -7.53 7.36
CA VAL A 352 -4.39 -8.19 6.07
C VAL A 352 -2.92 -8.14 5.65
N GLU A 353 -2.18 -9.17 6.02
CA GLU A 353 -0.78 -9.30 5.67
C GLU A 353 -0.64 -9.80 4.23
N ILE A 354 0.18 -9.12 3.43
CA ILE A 354 0.52 -9.57 2.07
C ILE A 354 1.78 -10.42 2.10
N THR A 355 2.76 -10.04 2.91
CA THR A 355 3.95 -10.85 3.14
C THR A 355 4.11 -11.09 4.63
N LYS A 356 4.26 -12.37 5.01
CA LYS A 356 4.60 -12.79 6.37
C LYS A 356 5.84 -13.66 6.29
N THR A 357 6.80 -13.34 7.10
CA THR A 357 8.00 -14.15 7.29
C THR A 357 8.01 -14.76 8.69
#